data_a4aaa873e9867bb59e68548c2470c8cf
#
_entry.id   a4aaa873e9867bb59e68548c2470c8cf
#
_cell.length_a   1.000
_cell.length_b   1.000
_cell.length_c   1.000
_cell.angle_alpha   90.00
_cell.angle_beta   90.00
_cell.angle_gamma   90.00
#
_symmetry.space_group_name_H-M   'P 1'
#
loop_
_entity.id
_entity.type
_entity.pdbx_description
1 polymer ?
#
loop_
_entity_poly.entity_id
_entity_poly.type
_entity_poly.pdbx_seq_one_letter_code
_entity_poly.pdbx_strand_id
1 'polypeptide(L)'
;SITTATVYFLITPIDDAKSELLARTSPTIYDVLIALCGGLAGIIALSSHSQKSGNVIPGVAIATALMPPLCTVGFGLATANWAYAAGALYLFLINTIFIAFATLIGAVFIMKFEKKAYINHQHETKVKRIIYSIAIVTMLPAVILTIGMVKQSYFERHVIRFINQEMHFPKTQIVSHHIDYDARSFSVVMIGQEVDSASLRIAREHLP
;
A
#
# COMPACT_ATOMS: atom_id res chain seq x y z
N SER A 1 -12.40 7.19 13.85
CA SER A 1 -12.45 7.29 12.37
C SER A 1 -13.32 6.19 11.74
N ILE A 2 -13.12 4.90 12.03
CA ILE A 2 -13.96 3.82 11.45
C ILE A 2 -15.43 4.02 11.84
N THR A 3 -15.74 4.16 13.12
CA THR A 3 -17.10 4.37 13.61
C THR A 3 -17.77 5.60 12.99
N THR A 4 -17.06 6.72 12.94
CA THR A 4 -17.57 7.95 12.33
C THR A 4 -17.84 7.76 10.84
N ALA A 5 -16.93 7.10 10.10
CA ALA A 5 -17.11 6.79 8.69
C ALA A 5 -18.28 5.84 8.46
N THR A 6 -18.41 4.78 9.27
CA THR A 6 -19.52 3.82 9.17
C THR A 6 -20.86 4.54 9.40
N VAL A 7 -20.98 5.36 10.45
CA VAL A 7 -22.20 6.13 10.73
C VAL A 7 -22.51 7.11 9.59
N TYR A 8 -21.49 7.78 9.06
CA TYR A 8 -21.66 8.68 7.92
C TYR A 8 -22.23 7.98 6.70
N PHE A 9 -21.66 6.84 6.32
CA PHE A 9 -22.10 6.08 5.14
C PHE A 9 -23.44 5.35 5.35
N LEU A 10 -23.83 5.05 6.59
CA LEU A 10 -25.16 4.53 6.89
C LEU A 10 -26.26 5.60 6.74
N ILE A 11 -25.93 6.86 7.02
CA ILE A 11 -26.88 7.98 6.93
C ILE A 11 -26.95 8.52 5.49
N THR A 12 -25.84 8.49 4.77
CA THR A 12 -25.74 9.07 3.43
C THR A 12 -26.01 7.99 2.38
N PRO A 13 -27.00 8.13 1.50
CA PRO A 13 -27.35 7.13 0.49
C PRO A 13 -26.32 7.18 -0.67
N ILE A 14 -25.10 6.69 -0.42
CA ILE A 14 -24.05 6.51 -1.43
C ILE A 14 -23.88 5.01 -1.59
N ASP A 15 -24.64 4.42 -2.52
CA ASP A 15 -24.59 2.99 -2.78
C ASP A 15 -23.44 2.59 -3.72
N ASP A 16 -22.97 3.52 -4.56
CA ASP A 16 -21.91 3.25 -5.52
C ASP A 16 -20.54 3.60 -4.95
N ALA A 17 -19.66 2.61 -4.93
CA ALA A 17 -18.25 2.82 -4.60
C ALA A 17 -17.59 3.67 -5.70
N LYS A 18 -17.24 4.91 -5.37
CA LYS A 18 -16.46 5.77 -6.28
C LYS A 18 -15.08 5.16 -6.52
N SER A 19 -14.51 5.42 -7.70
CA SER A 19 -13.19 4.92 -8.10
C SER A 19 -12.08 5.19 -7.06
N GLU A 20 -12.17 6.30 -6.33
CA GLU A 20 -11.24 6.65 -5.25
C GLU A 20 -11.35 5.73 -4.02
N LEU A 21 -12.54 5.26 -3.68
CA LEU A 21 -12.73 4.29 -2.60
C LEU A 21 -12.18 2.92 -3.01
N LEU A 22 -12.42 2.52 -4.25
CA LEU A 22 -11.89 1.27 -4.82
C LEU A 22 -10.36 1.28 -4.88
N ALA A 23 -9.74 2.40 -5.25
CA ALA A 23 -8.28 2.55 -5.26
C ALA A 23 -7.65 2.37 -3.85
N ARG A 24 -8.42 2.48 -2.78
CA ARG A 24 -7.96 2.27 -1.39
C ARG A 24 -8.19 0.86 -0.85
N THR A 25 -8.60 -0.07 -1.68
CA THR A 25 -8.80 -1.48 -1.31
C THR A 25 -7.64 -2.38 -1.72
N SER A 26 -6.73 -1.90 -2.56
CA SER A 26 -5.56 -2.64 -3.00
C SER A 26 -4.28 -1.83 -2.78
N PRO A 27 -3.30 -2.37 -2.06
CA PRO A 27 -2.03 -1.69 -1.82
C PRO A 27 -1.17 -1.66 -3.08
N THR A 28 -0.40 -0.58 -3.23
CA THR A 28 0.53 -0.38 -4.32
C THR A 28 1.96 -0.14 -3.81
N ILE A 29 2.96 -0.30 -4.68
CA ILE A 29 4.36 0.03 -4.33
C ILE A 29 4.49 1.51 -3.93
N TYR A 30 3.67 2.39 -4.50
CA TYR A 30 3.68 3.81 -4.17
C TYR A 30 3.23 4.08 -2.73
N ASP A 31 2.27 3.32 -2.21
CA ASP A 31 1.83 3.42 -0.81
C ASP A 31 2.98 3.08 0.14
N VAL A 32 3.76 2.05 -0.17
CA VAL A 32 4.95 1.67 0.59
C VAL A 32 6.00 2.79 0.58
N LEU A 33 6.28 3.39 -0.58
CA LEU A 33 7.24 4.49 -0.68
C LEU A 33 6.77 5.71 0.12
N ILE A 34 5.51 6.07 0.03
CA ILE A 34 4.91 7.18 0.79
C ILE A 34 4.99 6.90 2.29
N ALA A 35 4.68 5.68 2.71
CA ALA A 35 4.76 5.27 4.11
C ALA A 35 6.20 5.34 4.66
N LEU A 36 7.19 4.87 3.88
CA LEU A 36 8.60 4.96 4.24
C LEU A 36 9.07 6.42 4.36
N CYS A 37 8.78 7.25 3.37
CA CYS A 37 9.12 8.67 3.40
C CYS A 37 8.43 9.39 4.57
N GLY A 38 7.16 9.10 4.82
CA GLY A 38 6.40 9.66 5.94
C GLY A 38 6.97 9.28 7.30
N GLY A 39 7.37 8.02 7.48
CA GLY A 39 8.01 7.54 8.70
C GLY A 39 9.38 8.19 8.96
N LEU A 40 10.22 8.33 7.91
CA LEU A 40 11.51 9.02 8.01
C LEU A 40 11.33 10.51 8.31
N ALA A 41 10.42 11.19 7.62
CA ALA A 41 10.11 12.59 7.89
C ALA A 41 9.59 12.79 9.32
N GLY A 42 8.78 11.86 9.81
CA GLY A 42 8.27 11.86 11.18
C GLY A 42 9.37 11.84 12.23
N ILE A 43 10.35 10.92 12.10
CA ILE A 43 11.44 10.83 13.08
C ILE A 43 12.42 12.00 12.99
N ILE A 44 12.70 12.53 11.80
CA ILE A 44 13.53 13.71 11.60
C ILE A 44 12.90 14.92 12.32
N ALA A 45 11.61 15.13 12.14
CA ALA A 45 10.91 16.23 12.78
C ALA A 45 10.82 16.09 14.32
N LEU A 46 10.63 14.85 14.81
CA LEU A 46 10.66 14.58 16.25
C LEU A 46 12.06 14.80 16.86
N SER A 47 13.12 14.58 16.09
CA SER A 47 14.52 14.78 16.51
C SER A 47 14.97 16.24 16.44
N SER A 48 14.23 17.11 15.76
CA SER A 48 14.54 18.52 15.64
C SER A 48 14.26 19.26 16.95
N HIS A 49 15.24 20.00 17.46
CA HIS A 49 15.16 20.75 18.73
C HIS A 49 14.16 21.92 18.75
N SER A 50 13.52 22.23 17.63
CA SER A 50 12.50 23.29 17.55
C SER A 50 11.15 22.80 18.08
N GLN A 51 10.98 22.84 19.39
CA GLN A 51 9.91 22.20 20.15
C GLN A 51 8.48 22.69 19.90
N LYS A 52 8.22 23.78 19.16
CA LYS A 52 6.88 24.38 19.15
C LYS A 52 6.05 24.18 17.90
N SER A 53 6.61 23.80 16.77
CA SER A 53 5.85 23.59 15.52
C SER A 53 6.24 22.32 14.76
N GLY A 54 7.35 21.67 15.13
CA GLY A 54 7.92 20.54 14.36
C GLY A 54 7.10 19.26 14.35
N ASN A 55 6.28 19.03 15.40
CA ASN A 55 5.57 17.76 15.55
C ASN A 55 4.22 17.69 14.82
N VAL A 56 3.66 18.83 14.43
CA VAL A 56 2.34 18.88 13.79
C VAL A 56 2.40 18.39 12.34
N ILE A 57 3.40 18.84 11.59
CA ILE A 57 3.54 18.51 10.17
C ILE A 57 3.66 16.99 9.91
N PRO A 58 4.58 16.26 10.58
CA PRO A 58 4.66 14.81 10.38
C PRO A 58 3.44 14.07 10.93
N GLY A 59 2.83 14.54 12.00
CA GLY A 59 1.58 13.96 12.50
C GLY A 59 0.44 14.06 11.49
N VAL A 60 0.29 15.21 10.83
CA VAL A 60 -0.69 15.41 9.75
C VAL A 60 -0.36 14.53 8.55
N ALA A 61 0.91 14.43 8.13
CA ALA A 61 1.31 13.59 7.01
C ALA A 61 1.00 12.11 7.26
N ILE A 62 1.29 11.59 8.45
CA ILE A 62 0.95 10.22 8.85
C ILE A 62 -0.58 10.02 8.90
N ALA A 63 -1.30 10.97 9.47
CA ALA A 63 -2.76 10.91 9.53
C ALA A 63 -3.38 10.90 8.12
N THR A 64 -2.84 11.69 7.20
CA THR A 64 -3.29 11.75 5.79
C THR A 64 -3.06 10.42 5.07
N ALA A 65 -2.01 9.69 5.39
CA ALA A 65 -1.75 8.36 4.82
C ALA A 65 -2.66 7.26 5.40
N LEU A 66 -3.03 7.37 6.69
CA LEU A 66 -3.76 6.32 7.40
C LEU A 66 -5.28 6.52 7.43
N MET A 67 -5.77 7.77 7.35
CA MET A 67 -7.20 8.06 7.41
C MET A 67 -8.02 7.52 6.24
N PRO A 68 -7.61 7.69 4.97
CA PRO A 68 -8.42 7.23 3.84
C PRO A 68 -8.71 5.72 3.85
N PRO A 69 -7.75 4.83 4.09
CA PRO A 69 -8.05 3.40 4.24
C PRO A 69 -9.05 3.10 5.37
N LEU A 70 -8.94 3.78 6.52
CA LEU A 70 -9.89 3.59 7.62
C LEU A 70 -11.31 4.07 7.27
N CYS A 71 -11.43 5.13 6.46
CA CYS A 71 -12.74 5.58 5.96
C CYS A 71 -13.33 4.54 4.99
N THR A 72 -12.52 3.94 4.14
CA THR A 72 -12.96 2.88 3.22
C THR A 72 -13.36 1.60 3.98
N VAL A 73 -12.70 1.27 5.10
CA VAL A 73 -13.17 0.21 6.01
C VAL A 73 -14.58 0.55 6.51
N GLY A 74 -14.81 1.79 6.95
CA GLY A 74 -16.12 2.25 7.40
C GLY A 74 -17.20 2.14 6.31
N PHE A 75 -16.85 2.45 5.06
CA PHE A 75 -17.73 2.26 3.91
C PHE A 75 -18.05 0.78 3.68
N GLY A 76 -17.05 -0.09 3.67
CA GLY A 76 -17.25 -1.54 3.51
C GLY A 76 -18.13 -2.16 4.61
N LEU A 77 -18.02 -1.66 5.85
CA LEU A 77 -18.89 -2.08 6.95
C LEU A 77 -20.32 -1.57 6.78
N ALA A 78 -20.50 -0.32 6.33
CA ALA A 78 -21.82 0.27 6.13
C ALA A 78 -22.59 -0.40 5.00
N THR A 79 -21.89 -0.79 3.92
CA THR A 79 -22.48 -1.46 2.75
C THR A 79 -22.48 -2.99 2.86
N ALA A 80 -22.06 -3.54 4.02
CA ALA A 80 -21.89 -4.98 4.25
C ALA A 80 -20.97 -5.68 3.21
N ASN A 81 -20.06 -4.93 2.59
CA ASN A 81 -19.10 -5.46 1.64
C ASN A 81 -17.76 -5.76 2.34
N TRP A 82 -17.63 -7.01 2.77
CA TRP A 82 -16.45 -7.46 3.52
C TRP A 82 -15.16 -7.44 2.68
N ALA A 83 -15.25 -7.55 1.36
CA ALA A 83 -14.07 -7.48 0.49
C ALA A 83 -13.46 -6.08 0.52
N TYR A 84 -14.27 -5.03 0.47
CA TYR A 84 -13.79 -3.65 0.58
C TYR A 84 -13.24 -3.35 1.99
N ALA A 85 -13.92 -3.82 3.03
CA ALA A 85 -13.46 -3.65 4.39
C ALA A 85 -12.10 -4.33 4.63
N ALA A 86 -11.96 -5.59 4.18
CA ALA A 86 -10.72 -6.35 4.34
C ALA A 86 -9.57 -5.78 3.53
N GLY A 87 -9.79 -5.40 2.26
CA GLY A 87 -8.78 -4.79 1.41
C GLY A 87 -8.26 -3.46 1.97
N ALA A 88 -9.17 -2.59 2.42
CA ALA A 88 -8.81 -1.31 3.01
C ALA A 88 -8.10 -1.48 4.37
N LEU A 89 -8.51 -2.44 5.19
CA LEU A 89 -7.84 -2.78 6.44
C LEU A 89 -6.42 -3.31 6.18
N TYR A 90 -6.26 -4.13 5.15
CA TYR A 90 -4.96 -4.63 4.73
C TYR A 90 -4.03 -3.49 4.30
N LEU A 91 -4.51 -2.53 3.49
CA LEU A 91 -3.76 -1.33 3.13
C LEU A 91 -3.36 -0.50 4.35
N PHE A 92 -4.27 -0.30 5.30
CA PHE A 92 -3.99 0.38 6.56
C PHE A 92 -2.86 -0.30 7.35
N LEU A 93 -2.91 -1.64 7.47
CA LEU A 93 -1.88 -2.42 8.17
C LEU A 93 -0.52 -2.31 7.49
N ILE A 94 -0.47 -2.41 6.16
CA ILE A 94 0.76 -2.21 5.39
C ILE A 94 1.35 -0.84 5.67
N ASN A 95 0.59 0.23 5.50
CA ASN A 95 1.07 1.58 5.74
C ASN A 95 1.58 1.75 7.17
N THR A 96 0.88 1.22 8.16
CA THR A 96 1.29 1.26 9.56
C THR A 96 2.63 0.55 9.80
N ILE A 97 2.80 -0.65 9.23
CA ILE A 97 4.03 -1.43 9.35
C ILE A 97 5.20 -0.69 8.73
N PHE A 98 5.03 -0.13 7.52
CA PHE A 98 6.11 0.58 6.82
C PHE A 98 6.46 1.92 7.48
N ILE A 99 5.48 2.67 7.99
CA ILE A 99 5.73 3.88 8.79
C ILE A 99 6.52 3.52 10.05
N ALA A 100 6.09 2.49 10.79
CA ALA A 100 6.78 2.04 12.00
C ALA A 100 8.21 1.58 11.70
N PHE A 101 8.40 0.82 10.63
CA PHE A 101 9.71 0.36 10.18
C PHE A 101 10.66 1.52 9.81
N ALA A 102 10.17 2.47 9.01
CA ALA A 102 10.95 3.66 8.64
C ALA A 102 11.31 4.52 9.86
N THR A 103 10.36 4.69 10.78
CA THR A 103 10.58 5.43 12.03
C THR A 103 11.62 4.74 12.89
N LEU A 104 11.60 3.40 13.00
CA LEU A 104 12.60 2.63 13.73
C LEU A 104 14.00 2.76 13.13
N ILE A 105 14.13 2.62 11.82
CA ILE A 105 15.39 2.81 11.10
C ILE A 105 15.92 4.21 11.39
N GLY A 106 15.10 5.24 11.17
CA GLY A 106 15.46 6.63 11.44
C GLY A 106 15.89 6.85 12.89
N ALA A 107 15.15 6.30 13.87
CA ALA A 107 15.50 6.39 15.28
C ALA A 107 16.86 5.75 15.59
N VAL A 108 17.13 4.56 15.05
CA VAL A 108 18.42 3.88 15.23
C VAL A 108 19.57 4.69 14.63
N PHE A 109 19.37 5.27 13.43
CA PHE A 109 20.39 6.13 12.80
C PHE A 109 20.63 7.40 13.59
N ILE A 110 19.58 8.11 14.02
CA ILE A 110 19.68 9.37 14.75
C ILE A 110 20.25 9.16 16.14
N MET A 111 19.76 8.16 16.89
CA MET A 111 20.29 7.83 18.22
C MET A 111 21.73 7.38 18.20
N LYS A 112 22.23 6.83 17.08
CA LYS A 112 23.65 6.49 16.91
C LYS A 112 24.52 7.74 16.84
N PHE A 113 23.99 8.86 16.33
CA PHE A 113 24.70 10.15 16.28
C PHE A 113 24.63 10.95 17.59
N GLU A 114 23.58 10.78 18.38
CA GLU A 114 23.39 11.48 19.66
C GLU A 114 23.90 10.69 20.88
N LYS A 115 25.03 10.04 20.80
CA LYS A 115 25.68 9.30 21.91
C LYS A 115 26.06 10.15 23.13
N LYS A 116 25.43 11.28 23.33
CA LYS A 116 25.77 12.21 24.43
C LYS A 116 24.62 12.45 25.38
N ALA A 117 24.08 11.58 26.06
CA ALA A 117 23.44 11.82 27.36
C ALA A 117 22.46 10.71 27.74
N TYR A 118 22.59 10.29 28.97
CA TYR A 118 21.57 9.62 29.78
C TYR A 118 21.30 8.13 29.57
N ILE A 119 22.31 7.25 29.53
CA ILE A 119 21.98 5.84 29.86
C ILE A 119 23.04 5.28 30.80
N ASN A 120 22.60 4.97 32.02
CA ASN A 120 23.33 4.18 32.98
C ASN A 120 23.66 2.82 32.34
N HIS A 121 24.91 2.42 32.29
CA HIS A 121 25.45 1.29 31.51
C HIS A 121 24.70 -0.05 31.69
N GLN A 122 24.02 -0.23 32.80
CA GLN A 122 23.27 -1.47 33.11
C GLN A 122 21.92 -1.60 32.36
N HIS A 123 21.32 -0.49 31.95
CA HIS A 123 20.06 -0.48 31.20
C HIS A 123 20.27 -0.45 29.67
N GLU A 124 21.44 -0.08 29.21
CA GLU A 124 21.74 0.11 27.79
C GLU A 124 21.56 -1.19 26.97
N THR A 125 22.03 -2.30 27.48
CA THR A 125 21.92 -3.61 26.82
C THR A 125 20.47 -4.12 26.71
N LYS A 126 19.65 -3.89 27.73
CA LYS A 126 18.24 -4.28 27.72
C LYS A 126 17.45 -3.43 26.73
N VAL A 127 17.66 -2.11 26.75
CA VAL A 127 16.98 -1.18 25.83
C VAL A 127 17.38 -1.46 24.38
N LYS A 128 18.65 -1.67 24.10
CA LYS A 128 19.13 -2.05 22.77
C LYS A 128 18.48 -3.35 22.29
N ARG A 129 18.42 -4.38 23.14
CA ARG A 129 17.79 -5.66 22.79
C ARG A 129 16.31 -5.49 22.46
N ILE A 130 15.58 -4.69 23.25
CA ILE A 130 14.15 -4.41 22.99
C ILE A 130 14.01 -3.68 21.64
N ILE A 131 14.80 -2.65 21.37
CA ILE A 131 14.74 -1.90 20.12
C ILE A 131 15.03 -2.82 18.91
N TYR A 132 16.09 -3.64 19.00
CA TYR A 132 16.41 -4.59 17.92
C TYR A 132 15.33 -5.66 17.75
N SER A 133 14.73 -6.16 18.84
CA SER A 133 13.62 -7.13 18.76
C SER A 133 12.41 -6.53 18.07
N ILE A 134 12.03 -5.30 18.42
CA ILE A 134 10.93 -4.60 17.77
C ILE A 134 11.24 -4.35 16.28
N ALA A 135 12.49 -3.93 15.96
CA ALA A 135 12.92 -3.73 14.59
C ALA A 135 12.82 -5.01 13.75
N ILE A 136 13.26 -6.15 14.29
CA ILE A 136 13.19 -7.44 13.59
C ILE A 136 11.73 -7.86 13.40
N VAL A 137 10.89 -7.73 14.41
CA VAL A 137 9.46 -8.10 14.35
C VAL A 137 8.71 -7.25 13.32
N THR A 138 9.06 -5.96 13.18
CA THR A 138 8.45 -5.10 12.17
C THR A 138 9.07 -5.28 10.79
N MET A 139 10.35 -5.62 10.70
CA MET A 139 11.06 -5.84 9.42
C MET A 139 10.57 -7.09 8.68
N LEU A 140 10.34 -8.19 9.39
CA LEU A 140 9.93 -9.46 8.78
C LEU A 140 8.66 -9.32 7.92
N PRO A 141 7.51 -8.85 8.46
CA PRO A 141 6.31 -8.68 7.65
C PRO A 141 6.50 -7.64 6.54
N ALA A 142 7.24 -6.54 6.79
CA ALA A 142 7.51 -5.53 5.78
C ALA A 142 8.25 -6.10 4.56
N VAL A 143 9.28 -6.90 4.78
CA VAL A 143 10.04 -7.56 3.70
C VAL A 143 9.18 -8.56 2.92
N ILE A 144 8.42 -9.41 3.63
CA ILE A 144 7.53 -10.40 2.99
C ILE A 144 6.49 -9.71 2.10
N LEU A 145 5.84 -8.66 2.63
CA LEU A 145 4.84 -7.90 1.90
C LEU A 145 5.46 -7.19 0.68
N THR A 146 6.65 -6.58 0.84
CA THR A 146 7.35 -5.92 -0.27
C THR A 146 7.66 -6.91 -1.40
N ILE A 147 8.18 -8.08 -1.08
CA ILE A 147 8.48 -9.11 -2.10
C ILE A 147 7.20 -9.53 -2.83
N GLY A 148 6.09 -9.73 -2.10
CA GLY A 148 4.79 -10.03 -2.69
C GLY A 148 4.33 -8.96 -3.68
N MET A 149 4.34 -7.69 -3.26
CA MET A 149 3.93 -6.55 -4.09
C MET A 149 4.83 -6.34 -5.30
N VAL A 150 6.15 -6.53 -5.14
CA VAL A 150 7.11 -6.44 -6.26
C VAL A 150 6.81 -7.53 -7.30
N LYS A 151 6.59 -8.78 -6.87
CA LYS A 151 6.25 -9.88 -7.78
C LYS A 151 4.93 -9.62 -8.52
N GLN A 152 3.90 -9.16 -7.81
CA GLN A 152 2.62 -8.79 -8.41
C GLN A 152 2.79 -7.66 -9.45
N SER A 153 3.50 -6.59 -9.11
CA SER A 153 3.75 -5.48 -10.04
C SER A 153 4.57 -5.88 -11.26
N TYR A 154 5.53 -6.80 -11.10
CA TYR A 154 6.26 -7.34 -12.23
C TYR A 154 5.35 -8.14 -13.16
N PHE A 155 4.50 -9.00 -12.61
CA PHE A 155 3.53 -9.77 -13.39
C PHE A 155 2.57 -8.85 -14.14
N GLU A 156 1.94 -7.90 -13.46
CA GLU A 156 1.02 -6.93 -14.07
C GLU A 156 1.69 -6.16 -15.21
N ARG A 157 2.92 -5.69 -15.04
CA ARG A 157 3.67 -4.97 -16.09
C ARG A 157 3.97 -5.86 -17.29
N HIS A 158 4.26 -7.15 -17.09
CA HIS A 158 4.49 -8.09 -18.19
C HIS A 158 3.19 -8.32 -18.96
N VAL A 159 2.08 -8.52 -18.26
CA VAL A 159 0.77 -8.71 -18.90
C VAL A 159 0.35 -7.45 -19.68
N ILE A 160 0.49 -6.26 -19.09
CA ILE A 160 0.16 -4.99 -19.77
C ILE A 160 1.04 -4.80 -21.01
N ARG A 161 2.33 -5.11 -20.93
CA ARG A 161 3.24 -5.02 -22.08
C ARG A 161 2.82 -6.00 -23.17
N PHE A 162 2.50 -7.23 -22.81
CA PHE A 162 1.99 -8.25 -23.73
C PHE A 162 0.69 -7.78 -24.42
N ILE A 163 -0.27 -7.29 -23.65
CA ILE A 163 -1.53 -6.75 -24.20
C ILE A 163 -1.25 -5.62 -25.21
N ASN A 164 -0.34 -4.71 -24.88
CA ASN A 164 -0.01 -3.58 -25.72
C ASN A 164 0.83 -3.92 -26.96
N GLN A 165 1.59 -5.01 -26.96
CA GLN A 165 2.46 -5.41 -28.06
C GLN A 165 1.81 -6.45 -28.98
N GLU A 166 1.14 -7.45 -28.43
CA GLU A 166 0.64 -8.60 -29.18
C GLU A 166 -0.87 -8.58 -29.45
N MET A 167 -1.63 -7.80 -28.67
CA MET A 167 -3.09 -7.74 -28.83
C MET A 167 -3.58 -6.53 -29.64
N HIS A 168 -2.79 -6.11 -30.63
CA HIS A 168 -3.20 -5.07 -31.58
C HIS A 168 -3.87 -5.70 -32.80
N PHE A 169 -5.20 -5.77 -32.74
CA PHE A 169 -5.98 -6.27 -33.89
C PHE A 169 -6.58 -5.10 -34.70
N PRO A 170 -6.50 -5.14 -36.06
CA PRO A 170 -7.05 -4.08 -36.89
C PRO A 170 -8.57 -3.96 -36.66
N LYS A 171 -9.04 -2.71 -36.46
CA LYS A 171 -10.45 -2.37 -36.18
C LYS A 171 -11.02 -2.87 -34.86
N THR A 172 -10.16 -3.18 -33.88
CA THR A 172 -10.58 -3.59 -32.55
C THR A 172 -9.89 -2.70 -31.51
N GLN A 173 -10.64 -2.24 -30.51
CA GLN A 173 -10.13 -1.45 -29.40
C GLN A 173 -10.28 -2.19 -28.09
N ILE A 174 -9.24 -2.17 -27.27
CA ILE A 174 -9.26 -2.69 -25.91
C ILE A 174 -9.94 -1.64 -25.04
N VAL A 175 -11.05 -2.02 -24.41
CA VAL A 175 -11.85 -1.13 -23.54
C VAL A 175 -11.44 -1.29 -22.08
N SER A 176 -11.22 -2.51 -21.65
CA SER A 176 -10.79 -2.80 -20.29
C SER A 176 -9.99 -4.10 -20.25
N HIS A 177 -9.14 -4.19 -19.27
CA HIS A 177 -8.43 -5.42 -18.92
C HIS A 177 -8.53 -5.65 -17.41
N HIS A 178 -8.65 -6.90 -17.03
CA HIS A 178 -8.62 -7.32 -15.63
C HIS A 178 -7.54 -8.39 -15.46
N ILE A 179 -6.63 -8.17 -14.53
CA ILE A 179 -5.48 -9.05 -14.27
C ILE A 179 -5.68 -9.65 -12.88
N ASP A 180 -5.72 -10.96 -12.81
CA ASP A 180 -5.77 -11.72 -11.56
C ASP A 180 -4.41 -12.36 -11.33
N TYR A 181 -3.67 -11.86 -10.35
CA TYR A 181 -2.35 -12.36 -9.99
C TYR A 181 -2.42 -13.74 -9.33
N ASP A 182 -3.43 -13.99 -8.49
CA ASP A 182 -3.55 -15.24 -7.75
C ASP A 182 -3.93 -16.40 -8.66
N ALA A 183 -4.86 -16.15 -9.59
CA ALA A 183 -5.23 -17.12 -10.63
C ALA A 183 -4.25 -17.17 -11.81
N ARG A 184 -3.23 -16.29 -11.85
CA ARG A 184 -2.29 -16.10 -12.97
C ARG A 184 -3.03 -16.01 -14.30
N SER A 185 -4.11 -15.27 -14.33
CA SER A 185 -4.97 -15.10 -15.49
C SER A 185 -5.22 -13.62 -15.76
N PHE A 186 -5.52 -13.30 -17.00
CA PHE A 186 -6.00 -11.99 -17.36
C PHE A 186 -7.16 -12.12 -18.33
N SER A 187 -8.07 -11.17 -18.26
CA SER A 187 -9.18 -11.03 -19.19
C SER A 187 -9.15 -9.66 -19.86
N VAL A 188 -9.41 -9.63 -21.14
CA VAL A 188 -9.42 -8.41 -21.93
C VAL A 188 -10.76 -8.27 -22.59
N VAL A 189 -11.40 -7.12 -22.43
CA VAL A 189 -12.65 -6.78 -23.11
C VAL A 189 -12.31 -5.91 -24.31
N MET A 190 -12.64 -6.41 -25.48
CA MET A 190 -12.40 -5.76 -26.75
C MET A 190 -13.74 -5.40 -27.42
N ILE A 191 -13.79 -4.24 -28.07
CA ILE A 191 -14.91 -3.81 -28.90
C ILE A 191 -14.40 -3.59 -30.31
N GLY A 192 -15.10 -4.16 -31.29
CA GLY A 192 -14.74 -4.03 -32.68
C GLY A 192 -15.14 -5.22 -33.52
N GLN A 193 -14.38 -5.51 -34.55
CA GLN A 193 -14.61 -6.67 -35.43
C GLN A 193 -14.22 -7.95 -34.71
N GLU A 194 -14.93 -9.05 -34.97
CA GLU A 194 -14.64 -10.36 -34.39
C GLU A 194 -13.21 -10.79 -34.73
N VAL A 195 -12.43 -11.14 -33.72
CA VAL A 195 -11.02 -11.53 -33.87
C VAL A 195 -10.95 -12.99 -34.29
N ASP A 196 -10.23 -13.26 -35.36
CA ASP A 196 -10.04 -14.63 -35.84
C ASP A 196 -9.34 -15.50 -34.79
N SER A 197 -9.86 -16.70 -34.63
CA SER A 197 -9.33 -17.72 -33.71
C SER A 197 -7.88 -18.12 -33.97
N ALA A 198 -7.40 -17.97 -35.22
CA ALA A 198 -6.01 -18.19 -35.57
C ALA A 198 -5.09 -17.10 -34.98
N SER A 199 -5.51 -15.84 -35.03
CA SER A 199 -4.78 -14.71 -34.45
C SER A 199 -4.70 -14.80 -32.93
N LEU A 200 -5.79 -15.23 -32.28
CA LEU A 200 -5.81 -15.47 -30.84
C LEU A 200 -4.88 -16.62 -30.43
N ARG A 201 -4.76 -17.66 -31.26
CA ARG A 201 -3.86 -18.79 -30.99
C ARG A 201 -2.39 -18.38 -31.08
N ILE A 202 -2.04 -17.55 -32.05
CA ILE A 202 -0.67 -17.00 -32.20
C ILE A 202 -0.34 -16.13 -30.98
N ALA A 203 -1.23 -15.22 -30.58
CA ALA A 203 -1.04 -14.42 -29.38
C ALA A 203 -0.87 -15.29 -28.12
N ARG A 204 -1.60 -16.41 -28.04
CA ARG A 204 -1.49 -17.35 -26.90
C ARG A 204 -0.15 -18.09 -26.84
N GLU A 205 0.51 -18.34 -27.96
CA GLU A 205 1.83 -18.98 -28.02
C GLU A 205 2.95 -18.06 -27.49
N HIS A 206 2.74 -16.75 -27.50
CA HIS A 206 3.66 -15.74 -26.96
C HIS A 206 3.38 -15.34 -25.50
N LEU A 207 2.49 -16.07 -24.81
CA LEU A 207 2.26 -15.86 -23.38
C LEU A 207 3.54 -16.12 -22.57
N PRO A 208 3.94 -15.19 -21.67
CA PRO A 208 5.17 -15.32 -20.87
C PRO A 208 5.06 -16.37 -19.78
#